data_ef83e9c84722cc1a6be7e095b55fa431
#
_entry.id   ef83e9c84722cc1a6be7e095b55fa431
#
_cell.length_a   1.000
_cell.length_b   1.000
_cell.length_c   1.000
_cell.angle_alpha   90.00
_cell.angle_beta   90.00
_cell.angle_gamma   90.00
#
_symmetry.space_group_name_H-M   'P 1'
#
loop_
_entity.id
_entity.type
_entity.pdbx_description
1 polymer ?
#
loop_
_entity_poly.entity_id
_entity_poly.type
_entity_poly.pdbx_seq_one_letter_code
_entity_poly.pdbx_strand_id
1 'polypeptide(L)'
;MPKINYGINEETMLSGLPNAKTKKLREINEKCDAMLKALTATYPDVELLTFDQQKEEAKIHQVDPTADCPLLAPLAVARGISLDDLCNRVLLKAAAFSAASGAIIGQRQAMEDYLDACTTVAEVQEIEVSYALPGASE
;
A
#
# COMPACT_ATOMS: atom_id res chain seq x y z
N MET A 1 32.55 36.45 -15.09
CA MET A 1 32.15 36.21 -14.84
C MET A 1 31.55 35.60 -14.97
N PRO A 2 31.35 35.40 -15.03
CA PRO A 2 30.68 34.90 -15.18
C PRO A 2 29.92 34.24 -14.71
N LYS A 3 29.67 34.11 -14.06
CA LYS A 3 29.08 33.48 -13.53
C LYS A 3 27.88 33.57 -13.46
N ILE A 4 27.51 33.84 -13.85
CA ILE A 4 26.44 34.07 -13.78
C ILE A 4 25.53 33.27 -13.99
N ASN A 5 25.06 32.54 -13.99
CA ASN A 5 24.18 31.90 -14.07
C ASN A 5 23.90 31.10 -13.75
N TYR A 6 23.88 31.10 -13.48
CA TYR A 6 23.66 30.65 -13.16
C TYR A 6 22.89 29.76 -12.80
N GLY A 7 22.28 29.49 -12.51
CA GLY A 7 21.48 28.48 -11.96
C GLY A 7 21.68 27.10 -12.47
N ILE A 8 22.46 26.94 -13.46
CA ILE A 8 22.63 25.61 -14.06
C ILE A 8 24.05 25.14 -14.02
N ASN A 9 24.85 25.72 -13.19
CA ASN A 9 26.20 25.18 -13.05
C ASN A 9 26.14 23.87 -12.26
N GLU A 10 27.23 23.18 -12.29
CA GLU A 10 27.29 21.86 -11.68
C GLU A 10 27.04 21.90 -10.18
N GLU A 11 27.52 22.92 -9.53
CA GLU A 11 27.33 23.07 -8.10
C GLU A 11 25.86 23.21 -7.73
N THR A 12 25.14 24.02 -8.50
CA THR A 12 23.70 24.21 -8.28
C THR A 12 22.95 22.91 -8.51
N MET A 13 23.33 22.17 -9.54
CA MET A 13 22.69 20.90 -9.82
C MET A 13 22.90 19.89 -8.71
N LEU A 14 24.13 19.85 -8.15
CA LEU A 14 24.41 18.93 -7.05
C LEU A 14 23.63 19.33 -5.80
N SER A 15 23.56 20.63 -5.50
CA SER A 15 22.87 21.05 -4.29
C SER A 15 21.35 20.91 -4.44
N GLY A 16 20.83 20.89 -5.65
CA GLY A 16 19.41 20.71 -5.89
C GLY A 16 18.96 19.25 -5.85
N LEU A 17 19.90 18.33 -5.96
CA LEU A 17 19.55 16.90 -6.03
C LEU A 17 18.88 16.40 -4.76
N PRO A 18 19.39 16.69 -3.56
CA PRO A 18 18.69 16.21 -2.34
C PRO A 18 17.26 16.75 -2.24
N ASN A 19 17.05 18.01 -2.62
CA ASN A 19 15.70 18.57 -2.58
C ASN A 19 14.79 17.90 -3.60
N ALA A 20 15.30 17.63 -4.79
CA ALA A 20 14.52 16.95 -5.82
C ALA A 20 14.14 15.55 -5.35
N LYS A 21 15.07 14.84 -4.72
CA LYS A 21 14.79 13.49 -4.21
C LYS A 21 13.75 13.53 -3.10
N THR A 22 13.87 14.48 -2.18
CA THR A 22 12.89 14.61 -1.09
C THR A 22 11.50 14.86 -1.64
N LYS A 23 11.40 15.74 -2.63
CA LYS A 23 10.11 16.07 -3.23
C LYS A 23 9.52 14.87 -3.95
N LYS A 24 10.33 14.15 -4.71
CA LYS A 24 9.86 12.97 -5.43
C LYS A 24 9.45 11.87 -4.47
N LEU A 25 10.21 11.66 -3.41
CA LEU A 25 9.86 10.64 -2.42
C LEU A 25 8.53 10.96 -1.76
N ARG A 26 8.28 12.26 -1.49
CA ARG A 26 6.97 12.65 -0.95
C ARG A 26 5.85 12.27 -1.90
N GLU A 27 6.04 12.53 -3.19
CA GLU A 27 5.03 12.16 -4.18
C GLU A 27 4.83 10.64 -4.22
N ILE A 28 5.92 9.88 -4.21
CA ILE A 28 5.86 8.42 -4.20
C ILE A 28 5.05 7.93 -2.99
N ASN A 29 5.35 8.47 -1.83
CA ASN A 29 4.71 8.03 -0.59
C ASN A 29 3.25 8.46 -0.52
N GLU A 30 2.93 9.68 -0.96
CA GLU A 30 1.55 10.16 -0.92
C GLU A 30 0.66 9.36 -1.85
N LYS A 31 1.16 9.03 -3.04
CA LYS A 31 0.37 8.24 -3.98
C LYS A 31 0.24 6.79 -3.51
N CYS A 32 1.27 6.25 -2.87
CA CYS A 32 1.18 4.94 -2.25
C CYS A 32 0.10 4.91 -1.17
N ASP A 33 0.11 5.92 -0.31
CA ASP A 33 -0.87 6.02 0.77
C ASP A 33 -2.28 6.08 0.20
N ALA A 34 -2.49 6.87 -0.85
CA ALA A 34 -3.80 6.96 -1.48
C ALA A 34 -4.26 5.62 -2.05
N MET A 35 -3.34 4.88 -2.67
CA MET A 35 -3.68 3.57 -3.21
C MET A 35 -4.06 2.58 -2.13
N LEU A 36 -3.28 2.56 -1.03
CA LEU A 36 -3.57 1.66 0.08
C LEU A 36 -4.89 2.00 0.74
N LYS A 37 -5.16 3.29 0.93
CA LYS A 37 -6.43 3.73 1.51
C LYS A 37 -7.61 3.36 0.63
N ALA A 38 -7.43 3.39 -0.68
CA ALA A 38 -8.50 3.04 -1.60
C ALA A 38 -8.95 1.59 -1.43
N LEU A 39 -8.06 0.71 -0.99
CA LEU A 39 -8.40 -0.71 -0.81
C LEU A 39 -9.47 -0.91 0.26
N THR A 40 -9.56 -0.02 1.23
CA THR A 40 -10.50 -0.14 2.33
C THR A 40 -11.47 1.03 2.41
N ALA A 41 -11.56 1.84 1.37
CA ALA A 41 -12.32 3.10 1.41
C ALA A 41 -13.81 2.90 1.60
N THR A 42 -14.34 1.73 1.25
CA THR A 42 -15.78 1.47 1.36
C THR A 42 -16.20 0.93 2.72
N TYR A 43 -15.23 0.69 3.62
CA TYR A 43 -15.52 0.16 4.94
C TYR A 43 -15.55 1.27 5.98
N PRO A 44 -16.45 1.18 6.97
CA PRO A 44 -16.39 2.12 8.10
C PRO A 44 -15.05 1.99 8.82
N ASP A 45 -14.52 3.13 9.28
CA ASP A 45 -13.22 3.14 9.94
C ASP A 45 -13.16 2.20 11.14
N VAL A 46 -14.23 2.17 11.93
CA VAL A 46 -14.25 1.34 13.13
C VAL A 46 -14.27 -0.14 12.76
N GLU A 47 -14.94 -0.48 11.67
CA GLU A 47 -14.95 -1.88 11.21
C GLU A 47 -13.55 -2.33 10.83
N LEU A 48 -12.75 -1.44 10.23
CA LEU A 48 -11.37 -1.78 9.85
C LEU A 48 -10.55 -2.22 11.05
N LEU A 49 -10.86 -1.70 12.23
CA LEU A 49 -10.13 -2.07 13.45
C LEU A 49 -10.37 -3.53 13.86
N THR A 50 -11.40 -4.17 13.31
CA THR A 50 -11.71 -5.57 13.64
C THR A 50 -11.14 -6.56 12.63
N PHE A 51 -10.51 -6.09 11.53
CA PHE A 51 -10.10 -6.97 10.45
C PHE A 51 -9.05 -7.99 10.90
N ASP A 52 -8.10 -7.59 11.72
CA ASP A 52 -7.09 -8.52 12.20
C ASP A 52 -7.72 -9.62 13.05
N GLN A 53 -8.64 -9.25 13.93
CA GLN A 53 -9.34 -10.24 14.74
C GLN A 53 -10.19 -11.17 13.88
N GLN A 54 -10.88 -10.62 12.88
CA GLN A 54 -11.66 -11.45 11.97
C GLN A 54 -10.79 -12.50 11.31
N LYS A 55 -9.63 -12.08 10.81
CA LYS A 55 -8.72 -12.99 10.13
C LYS A 55 -8.20 -14.06 11.08
N GLU A 56 -7.82 -13.67 12.31
CA GLU A 56 -7.31 -14.62 13.28
C GLU A 56 -8.37 -15.65 13.65
N GLU A 57 -9.60 -15.21 13.91
CA GLU A 57 -10.67 -16.14 14.24
C GLU A 57 -10.96 -17.09 13.09
N ALA A 58 -10.93 -16.56 11.85
CA ALA A 58 -11.17 -17.40 10.69
C ALA A 58 -10.10 -18.48 10.54
N LYS A 59 -8.84 -18.12 10.77
CA LYS A 59 -7.73 -19.07 10.71
C LYS A 59 -7.87 -20.16 11.76
N ILE A 60 -8.19 -19.76 12.96
CA ILE A 60 -8.34 -20.70 14.06
C ILE A 60 -9.50 -21.64 13.78
N HIS A 61 -10.61 -21.11 13.29
CA HIS A 61 -11.79 -21.92 12.98
C HIS A 61 -11.48 -22.99 11.94
N GLN A 62 -10.63 -22.70 10.96
CA GLN A 62 -10.29 -23.68 9.94
C GLN A 62 -9.51 -24.86 10.52
N VAL A 63 -8.73 -24.63 11.56
CA VAL A 63 -7.96 -25.67 12.21
C VAL A 63 -8.82 -26.40 13.26
N ASP A 64 -9.64 -25.65 13.97
CA ASP A 64 -10.47 -26.17 15.06
C ASP A 64 -11.88 -25.58 14.95
N PRO A 65 -12.80 -26.31 14.31
CA PRO A 65 -14.18 -25.79 14.13
C PRO A 65 -14.93 -25.57 15.44
N THR A 66 -14.42 -26.07 16.58
CA THR A 66 -15.07 -25.87 17.87
C THR A 66 -14.52 -24.67 18.61
N ALA A 67 -13.51 -24.00 18.07
CA ALA A 67 -12.92 -22.85 18.74
C ALA A 67 -13.90 -21.68 18.78
N ASP A 68 -13.80 -20.88 19.85
CA ASP A 68 -14.63 -19.70 19.99
C ASP A 68 -14.30 -18.66 18.91
N CYS A 69 -15.37 -18.07 18.36
CA CYS A 69 -15.24 -16.98 17.39
C CYS A 69 -16.10 -15.82 17.89
N PRO A 70 -15.63 -15.11 18.92
CA PRO A 70 -16.49 -14.11 19.57
C PRO A 70 -16.91 -12.97 18.67
N LEU A 71 -16.17 -12.66 17.64
CA LEU A 71 -16.55 -11.64 16.68
C LEU A 71 -17.29 -12.25 15.49
N LEU A 72 -16.75 -13.31 14.90
CA LEU A 72 -17.31 -13.87 13.68
C LEU A 72 -18.61 -14.62 13.89
N ALA A 73 -18.81 -15.25 15.07
CA ALA A 73 -20.04 -15.99 15.29
C ALA A 73 -21.29 -15.09 15.25
N PRO A 74 -21.35 -14.00 16.04
CA PRO A 74 -22.49 -13.10 15.92
C PRO A 74 -22.57 -12.39 14.58
N LEU A 75 -21.44 -12.16 13.93
CA LEU A 75 -21.44 -11.55 12.63
C LEU A 75 -22.12 -12.46 11.61
N ALA A 76 -21.80 -13.74 11.64
CA ALA A 76 -22.39 -14.72 10.72
C ALA A 76 -23.90 -14.81 10.93
N VAL A 77 -24.34 -14.84 12.20
CA VAL A 77 -25.77 -14.89 12.51
C VAL A 77 -26.49 -13.67 11.94
N ALA A 78 -25.90 -12.49 12.17
CA ALA A 78 -26.54 -11.25 11.70
C ALA A 78 -26.62 -11.18 10.18
N ARG A 79 -25.63 -11.74 9.47
CA ARG A 79 -25.63 -11.77 8.02
C ARG A 79 -26.49 -12.91 7.45
N GLY A 80 -26.85 -13.88 8.28
CA GLY A 80 -27.63 -15.01 7.81
C GLY A 80 -26.84 -16.01 7.00
N ILE A 81 -25.56 -16.17 7.29
CA ILE A 81 -24.71 -17.16 6.63
C ILE A 81 -24.04 -18.03 7.68
N SER A 82 -23.52 -19.17 7.25
CA SER A 82 -22.85 -20.06 8.18
C SER A 82 -21.50 -19.49 8.59
N LEU A 83 -21.03 -19.90 9.77
CA LEU A 83 -19.72 -19.49 10.25
C LEU A 83 -18.62 -19.98 9.31
N ASP A 84 -18.74 -21.21 8.81
CA ASP A 84 -17.78 -21.74 7.85
C ASP A 84 -17.68 -20.87 6.61
N ASP A 85 -18.83 -20.48 6.05
CA ASP A 85 -18.86 -19.66 4.87
C ASP A 85 -18.26 -18.29 5.14
N LEU A 86 -18.60 -17.70 6.30
CA LEU A 86 -18.04 -16.41 6.67
C LEU A 86 -16.52 -16.47 6.82
N CYS A 87 -16.01 -17.52 7.49
CA CYS A 87 -14.57 -17.64 7.66
C CYS A 87 -13.86 -17.79 6.33
N ASN A 88 -14.43 -18.55 5.40
CA ASN A 88 -13.84 -18.68 4.07
C ASN A 88 -13.79 -17.33 3.35
N ARG A 89 -14.87 -16.56 3.44
CA ARG A 89 -14.92 -15.23 2.81
C ARG A 89 -13.90 -14.28 3.43
N VAL A 90 -13.76 -14.33 4.76
CA VAL A 90 -12.80 -13.48 5.46
C VAL A 90 -11.39 -13.79 5.00
N LEU A 91 -11.06 -15.08 4.88
CA LEU A 91 -9.71 -15.46 4.49
C LEU A 91 -9.42 -15.14 3.03
N LEU A 92 -10.41 -15.26 2.15
CA LEU A 92 -10.23 -14.88 0.75
C LEU A 92 -9.99 -13.37 0.63
N LYS A 93 -10.76 -12.58 1.38
CA LYS A 93 -10.56 -11.12 1.38
C LYS A 93 -9.20 -10.76 1.94
N ALA A 94 -8.80 -11.43 3.03
CA ALA A 94 -7.50 -11.15 3.63
C ALA A 94 -6.37 -11.46 2.66
N ALA A 95 -6.49 -12.57 1.92
CA ALA A 95 -5.46 -12.92 0.94
C ALA A 95 -5.41 -11.90 -0.19
N ALA A 96 -6.57 -11.46 -0.68
CA ALA A 96 -6.61 -10.46 -1.75
C ALA A 96 -6.05 -9.13 -1.29
N PHE A 97 -6.38 -8.73 -0.05
CA PHE A 97 -5.85 -7.49 0.51
C PHE A 97 -4.34 -7.56 0.68
N SER A 98 -3.83 -8.70 1.14
CA SER A 98 -2.38 -8.89 1.30
C SER A 98 -1.67 -8.81 -0.04
N ALA A 99 -2.21 -9.45 -1.07
CA ALA A 99 -1.60 -9.42 -2.39
C ALA A 99 -1.59 -8.01 -2.97
N ALA A 100 -2.70 -7.30 -2.84
CA ALA A 100 -2.79 -5.93 -3.35
C ALA A 100 -1.86 -5.01 -2.58
N SER A 101 -1.86 -5.11 -1.25
CA SER A 101 -1.00 -4.27 -0.42
C SER A 101 0.47 -4.53 -0.70
N GLY A 102 0.84 -5.81 -0.79
CA GLY A 102 2.22 -6.17 -1.09
C GLY A 102 2.68 -5.64 -2.44
N ALA A 103 1.80 -5.72 -3.44
CA ALA A 103 2.14 -5.21 -4.77
C ALA A 103 2.34 -3.69 -4.74
N ILE A 104 1.47 -2.97 -4.03
CA ILE A 104 1.59 -1.51 -3.95
C ILE A 104 2.85 -1.13 -3.19
N ILE A 105 3.10 -1.76 -2.04
CA ILE A 105 4.27 -1.45 -1.23
C ILE A 105 5.55 -1.81 -1.98
N GLY A 106 5.55 -2.93 -2.69
CA GLY A 106 6.71 -3.32 -3.48
C GLY A 106 7.02 -2.32 -4.58
N GLN A 107 5.99 -1.81 -5.24
CA GLN A 107 6.19 -0.78 -6.26
C GLN A 107 6.74 0.50 -5.65
N ARG A 108 6.25 0.89 -4.45
CA ARG A 108 6.79 2.04 -3.75
C ARG A 108 8.27 1.86 -3.48
N GLN A 109 8.64 0.70 -2.95
CA GLN A 109 10.03 0.46 -2.61
C GLN A 109 10.93 0.41 -3.85
N ALA A 110 10.40 -0.15 -4.95
CA ALA A 110 11.17 -0.18 -6.21
C ALA A 110 11.40 1.24 -6.73
N MET A 111 10.39 2.10 -6.62
CA MET A 111 10.57 3.49 -7.04
C MET A 111 11.53 4.23 -6.11
N GLU A 112 11.50 3.92 -4.83
CA GLU A 112 12.45 4.52 -3.89
C GLU A 112 13.87 4.08 -4.20
N ASP A 113 14.06 2.79 -4.51
CA ASP A 113 15.39 2.28 -4.88
C ASP A 113 15.91 2.98 -6.13
N TYR A 114 15.04 3.15 -7.12
CA TYR A 114 15.44 3.83 -8.34
C TYR A 114 15.78 5.30 -8.06
N LEU A 115 14.96 5.94 -7.22
CA LEU A 115 15.21 7.32 -6.83
C LEU A 115 16.55 7.47 -6.12
N ASP A 116 16.85 6.55 -5.21
CA ASP A 116 18.12 6.60 -4.46
C ASP A 116 19.31 6.48 -5.40
N ALA A 117 19.16 5.76 -6.49
CA ALA A 117 20.25 5.57 -7.46
C ALA A 117 20.40 6.74 -8.42
N CYS A 118 19.46 7.66 -8.47
CA CYS A 118 19.55 8.82 -9.36
C CYS A 118 20.71 9.72 -8.95
N THR A 119 21.43 10.22 -9.93
CA THR A 119 22.58 11.09 -9.69
C THR A 119 22.37 12.50 -10.23
N THR A 120 21.27 12.76 -10.93
CA THR A 120 20.99 14.10 -11.46
C THR A 120 19.53 14.45 -11.20
N VAL A 121 19.27 15.77 -11.15
CA VAL A 121 17.90 16.26 -11.01
C VAL A 121 17.04 15.80 -12.19
N ALA A 122 17.61 15.79 -13.39
CA ALA A 122 16.86 15.34 -14.57
C ALA A 122 16.37 13.90 -14.42
N GLU A 123 17.24 13.02 -13.93
CA GLU A 123 16.85 11.63 -13.70
C GLU A 123 15.70 11.53 -12.71
N VAL A 124 15.75 12.32 -11.64
CA VAL A 124 14.69 12.34 -10.65
C VAL A 124 13.38 12.79 -11.27
N GLN A 125 13.43 13.84 -12.08
CA GLN A 125 12.23 14.40 -12.68
C GLN A 125 11.59 13.48 -13.70
N GLU A 126 12.35 12.55 -14.27
CA GLU A 126 11.82 11.60 -15.24
C GLU A 126 11.06 10.45 -14.60
N ILE A 127 11.13 10.31 -13.27
CA ILE A 127 10.39 9.24 -12.62
C ILE A 127 8.90 9.55 -12.67
N GLU A 128 8.14 8.65 -13.30
CA GLU A 128 6.68 8.74 -13.30
C GLU A 128 6.15 7.89 -12.16
N VAL A 129 5.45 8.54 -11.24
CA VAL A 129 4.94 7.85 -10.06
C VAL A 129 3.55 7.30 -10.38
N SER A 130 3.46 5.99 -10.51
CA SER A 130 2.21 5.31 -10.78
C SER A 130 2.21 3.95 -10.10
N TYR A 131 1.01 3.45 -9.83
CA TYR A 131 0.83 2.17 -9.15
C TYR A 131 -0.19 1.34 -9.89
N ALA A 132 0.05 0.03 -9.96
CA ALA A 132 -0.86 -0.91 -10.59
C ALA A 132 -1.25 -1.98 -9.58
N LEU A 133 -2.52 -2.38 -9.61
CA LEU A 133 -3.00 -3.47 -8.77
C LEU A 133 -2.75 -4.80 -9.47
N PRO A 134 -2.61 -5.90 -8.69
CA PRO A 134 -2.43 -7.21 -9.29
C PRO A 134 -3.60 -7.54 -10.22
N GLY A 135 -3.29 -8.06 -11.39
CA GLY A 135 -4.31 -8.45 -12.34
C GLY A 135 -4.91 -7.32 -13.13
N ALA A 136 -4.44 -6.09 -12.94
CA ALA A 136 -5.03 -4.93 -13.61
C ALA A 136 -4.35 -4.62 -14.95
N SER A 137 -3.28 -5.31 -15.26
CA SER A 137 -2.46 -4.94 -16.42
C SER A 137 -3.08 -5.35 -17.74
N GLU A 138 -4.02 -6.23 -17.72
CA GLU A 138 -4.67 -6.66 -18.95
C GLU A 138 -5.83 -5.81 -19.26
#